data_aa36656d89c91cc2af92009d84baba1f
#
_entry.id   aa36656d89c91cc2af92009d84baba1f
#
_cell.length_a   1.000
_cell.length_b   1.000
_cell.length_c   1.000
_cell.angle_alpha   90.00
_cell.angle_beta   90.00
_cell.angle_gamma   90.00
#
_symmetry.space_group_name_H-M   'P 1'
#
loop_
_entity.id
_entity.type
_entity.pdbx_description
1 polymer ?
#
loop_
_entity_poly.entity_id
_entity_poly.type
_entity_poly.pdbx_seq_one_letter_code
_entity_poly.pdbx_strand_id
1 'polypeptide(L)'
;MSAHKPLSAPLRLTTLALATTAALVTAACAPLATPPVAPLAMASTAEAAPTATPCPKDVAAIARCLAGQDAAGAYYLIAIPQQWNGHLVMHAHGGPTLGAPKAERTVEDLERWSIMVRAGYAWAASTFRQGGVEVRAAAEDTERLRQIFVRHVAQPQRTILHGQSWGAGVAAKGAEMFQRTADGKRPYDAVLLTSGVLAGGTRSYDFRTDLRVVYQYLCNNHPRPTEVAYPLNIGLPRDAAMTQADLQTRVNECLALNKPAAERSPEQQRKVKTIADVIRIPASSIQSHMNWATFHYRDVTQHRAGGASPFGNTGVDYKGSPDDAALNAGVLRYRADPAAYARFAEDTDLTGRIPVPVLTVKGVDDPTALVELDAYFKTTMERGGSAGRLVQTFTKHSTHSYLSDPTYPTLMTALLRWVNEGVQPTPDGIAQQCPAMEAQFGKGCAFVPGYVPAALSTRVPDRDRP
;
A
#
# COMPACT_ATOMS: atom_id res chain seq x y z
N MET A 1 46.87 -71.67 54.10
CA MET A 1 48.17 -71.40 54.66
C MET A 1 48.41 -69.90 54.64
N SER A 2 48.73 -69.39 55.83
CA SER A 2 49.39 -68.14 56.25
C SER A 2 48.93 -66.84 55.58
N ALA A 3 48.26 -66.01 56.25
CA ALA A 3 48.56 -65.07 57.40
C ALA A 3 49.56 -63.99 57.01
N HIS A 4 49.06 -62.73 57.02
CA HIS A 4 49.46 -61.68 57.98
C HIS A 4 48.70 -60.34 57.76
N LYS A 5 48.07 -59.86 58.82
CA LYS A 5 47.77 -58.48 59.20
C LYS A 5 49.11 -57.84 59.69
N PRO A 6 49.22 -56.57 60.05
CA PRO A 6 48.25 -55.42 60.24
C PRO A 6 48.84 -54.08 59.81
N LEU A 7 48.18 -52.98 59.93
CA LEU A 7 48.17 -51.95 60.99
C LEU A 7 47.43 -50.64 60.53
N SER A 8 46.64 -50.22 61.38
CA SER A 8 45.78 -49.05 61.32
C SER A 8 46.52 -47.76 61.72
N ALA A 9 46.12 -46.63 61.10
CA ALA A 9 46.19 -45.34 61.73
C ALA A 9 45.06 -44.44 61.21
N PRO A 10 44.38 -43.65 62.06
CA PRO A 10 43.19 -42.91 61.65
C PRO A 10 43.52 -41.52 61.14
N LEU A 11 43.01 -41.19 59.94
CA LEU A 11 43.08 -39.82 59.41
C LEU A 11 41.84 -39.10 59.80
N ARG A 12 41.98 -37.97 60.52
CA ARG A 12 40.90 -37.08 60.92
C ARG A 12 40.34 -36.36 59.70
N LEU A 13 39.05 -36.57 59.35
CA LEU A 13 38.28 -35.73 58.41
C LEU A 13 37.86 -34.45 59.10
N THR A 14 38.41 -33.33 58.66
CA THR A 14 37.90 -31.98 58.92
C THR A 14 36.80 -31.73 57.85
N THR A 15 35.54 -31.62 58.26
CA THR A 15 34.40 -31.22 57.43
C THR A 15 34.46 -29.74 57.22
N LEU A 16 34.74 -29.31 55.96
CA LEU A 16 34.58 -27.93 55.50
C LEU A 16 33.14 -27.78 54.96
N ALA A 17 32.29 -27.05 55.67
CA ALA A 17 30.97 -26.71 55.21
C ALA A 17 31.05 -25.57 54.19
N LEU A 18 30.79 -25.91 52.90
CA LEU A 18 30.61 -24.92 51.84
C LEU A 18 29.14 -24.42 51.87
N ALA A 19 28.95 -23.18 52.33
CA ALA A 19 27.69 -22.51 52.21
C ALA A 19 27.55 -21.97 50.77
N THR A 20 26.75 -22.64 49.93
CA THR A 20 26.36 -22.14 48.61
C THR A 20 25.21 -21.14 48.78
N THR A 21 25.50 -19.84 48.70
CA THR A 21 24.49 -18.79 48.53
C THR A 21 24.04 -18.79 47.09
N ALA A 22 22.85 -19.30 46.84
CA ALA A 22 22.15 -19.16 45.55
C ALA A 22 21.69 -17.72 45.40
N ALA A 23 22.39 -16.94 44.61
CA ALA A 23 21.90 -15.63 44.16
C ALA A 23 20.87 -15.84 43.04
N LEU A 24 19.58 -15.63 43.34
CA LEU A 24 18.53 -15.49 42.32
C LEU A 24 18.83 -14.21 41.54
N VAL A 25 19.36 -14.37 40.33
CA VAL A 25 19.39 -13.28 39.34
C VAL A 25 18.00 -13.23 38.69
N THR A 26 17.15 -12.33 39.17
CA THR A 26 15.93 -11.93 38.44
C THR A 26 16.37 -11.09 37.25
N ALA A 27 16.47 -11.72 36.08
CA ALA A 27 16.61 -11.01 34.82
C ALA A 27 15.30 -10.25 34.55
N ALA A 28 15.26 -8.98 34.91
CA ALA A 28 14.22 -8.07 34.44
C ALA A 28 14.40 -7.91 32.94
N CYS A 29 13.48 -8.45 32.13
CA CYS A 29 13.34 -8.11 30.72
C CYS A 29 12.95 -6.65 30.60
N ALA A 30 13.90 -5.75 30.56
CA ALA A 30 13.66 -4.39 30.11
C ALA A 30 13.33 -4.44 28.62
N PRO A 31 12.25 -3.79 28.15
CA PRO A 31 11.98 -3.69 26.72
C PRO A 31 13.18 -3.00 26.07
N LEU A 32 13.79 -3.64 25.07
CA LEU A 32 14.82 -3.05 24.23
C LEU A 32 14.23 -1.79 23.60
N ALA A 33 14.63 -0.62 24.10
CA ALA A 33 14.33 0.64 23.45
C ALA A 33 14.99 0.61 22.07
N THR A 34 14.17 0.52 21.01
CA THR A 34 14.65 0.69 19.65
C THR A 34 15.32 2.06 19.53
N PRO A 35 16.56 2.14 19.00
CA PRO A 35 17.22 3.41 18.81
C PRO A 35 16.35 4.34 17.96
N PRO A 36 16.32 5.65 18.24
CA PRO A 36 15.60 6.60 17.39
C PRO A 36 16.15 6.48 15.97
N VAL A 37 15.23 6.31 15.01
CA VAL A 37 15.58 6.32 13.59
C VAL A 37 16.20 7.68 13.30
N ALA A 38 17.48 7.69 12.91
CA ALA A 38 18.16 8.92 12.52
C ALA A 38 17.37 9.58 11.37
N PRO A 39 17.19 10.93 11.38
CA PRO A 39 16.54 11.61 10.28
C PRO A 39 17.28 11.27 8.99
N LEU A 40 16.56 10.77 7.99
CA LEU A 40 17.09 10.60 6.63
C LEU A 40 17.47 12.00 6.14
N ALA A 41 18.78 12.29 6.17
CA ALA A 41 19.32 13.52 5.61
C ALA A 41 19.19 13.42 4.09
N MET A 42 18.10 13.98 3.54
CA MET A 42 18.02 14.20 2.11
C MET A 42 19.12 15.18 1.74
N ALA A 43 20.00 14.79 0.82
CA ALA A 43 21.08 15.66 0.33
C ALA A 43 20.46 16.98 -0.14
N SER A 44 20.88 18.08 0.44
CA SER A 44 20.37 19.43 0.14
C SER A 44 20.96 19.89 -1.20
N THR A 45 20.45 19.36 -2.30
CA THR A 45 20.54 20.07 -3.57
C THR A 45 19.56 21.24 -3.50
N ALA A 46 20.00 22.43 -3.89
CA ALA A 46 19.16 23.62 -3.87
C ALA A 46 18.01 23.42 -4.89
N GLU A 47 16.79 23.20 -4.36
CA GLU A 47 15.61 23.07 -5.21
C GLU A 47 15.27 24.41 -5.84
N ALA A 48 14.96 24.42 -7.13
CA ALA A 48 14.52 25.61 -7.86
C ALA A 48 13.11 26.03 -7.39
N ALA A 49 12.86 27.34 -7.42
CA ALA A 49 11.52 27.86 -7.17
C ALA A 49 10.57 27.39 -8.29
N PRO A 50 9.31 27.01 -7.96
CA PRO A 50 8.33 26.64 -8.97
C PRO A 50 7.92 27.85 -9.82
N THR A 51 7.55 27.62 -11.07
CA THR A 51 7.11 28.64 -12.01
C THR A 51 5.59 28.61 -12.22
N ALA A 52 5.00 29.77 -12.53
CA ALA A 52 3.58 29.87 -12.83
C ALA A 52 3.23 29.04 -14.08
N THR A 53 2.12 28.32 -14.02
CA THR A 53 1.57 27.52 -15.10
C THR A 53 0.05 27.66 -15.15
N PRO A 54 -0.60 27.47 -16.32
CA PRO A 54 -2.04 27.41 -16.39
C PRO A 54 -2.60 26.29 -15.49
N CYS A 55 -3.65 26.58 -14.74
CA CYS A 55 -4.37 25.53 -14.00
C CYS A 55 -5.26 24.71 -14.94
N PRO A 56 -5.52 23.43 -14.65
CA PRO A 56 -6.59 22.66 -15.27
C PRO A 56 -7.94 23.39 -15.14
N LYS A 57 -8.82 23.19 -16.14
CA LYS A 57 -10.09 23.94 -16.26
C LYS A 57 -10.96 23.90 -15.02
N ASP A 58 -10.96 22.78 -14.30
CA ASP A 58 -11.84 22.54 -13.14
C ASP A 58 -11.48 23.43 -11.94
N VAL A 59 -10.28 23.99 -11.91
CA VAL A 59 -9.81 24.89 -10.86
C VAL A 59 -9.26 26.22 -11.38
N ALA A 60 -9.23 26.45 -12.70
CA ALA A 60 -8.62 27.62 -13.32
C ALA A 60 -9.23 28.95 -12.84
N ALA A 61 -10.54 28.97 -12.59
CA ALA A 61 -11.25 30.18 -12.13
C ALA A 61 -11.04 30.49 -10.64
N ILE A 62 -10.57 29.51 -9.85
CA ILE A 62 -10.54 29.58 -8.39
C ILE A 62 -9.15 29.41 -7.78
N ALA A 63 -8.13 29.10 -8.58
CA ALA A 63 -6.79 28.82 -8.09
C ALA A 63 -5.70 29.43 -9.00
N ARG A 64 -4.51 29.59 -8.45
CA ARG A 64 -3.26 29.74 -9.21
C ARG A 64 -2.46 28.47 -9.16
N CYS A 65 -1.78 28.12 -10.26
CA CYS A 65 -0.96 26.92 -10.35
C CYS A 65 0.52 27.25 -10.56
N LEU A 66 1.36 26.41 -9.96
CA LEU A 66 2.81 26.46 -10.09
C LEU A 66 3.30 25.05 -10.45
N ALA A 67 4.30 24.95 -11.32
CA ALA A 67 4.90 23.68 -11.71
C ALA A 67 6.42 23.76 -11.71
N GLY A 68 7.06 22.60 -11.72
CA GLY A 68 8.50 22.49 -11.85
C GLY A 68 8.96 21.03 -11.93
N GLN A 69 10.27 20.87 -11.91
CA GLN A 69 10.94 19.59 -11.78
C GLN A 69 11.89 19.69 -10.60
N ASP A 70 11.86 18.71 -9.70
CA ASP A 70 12.77 18.69 -8.55
C ASP A 70 14.18 18.21 -8.94
N ALA A 71 15.13 18.36 -8.04
CA ALA A 71 16.52 17.96 -8.27
C ALA A 71 16.72 16.44 -8.48
N ALA A 72 15.72 15.62 -8.17
CA ALA A 72 15.73 14.18 -8.43
C ALA A 72 15.07 13.82 -9.78
N GLY A 73 14.51 14.79 -10.50
CA GLY A 73 13.91 14.61 -11.82
C GLY A 73 12.39 14.37 -11.80
N ALA A 74 11.73 14.44 -10.63
CA ALA A 74 10.28 14.34 -10.55
C ALA A 74 9.62 15.66 -10.97
N TYR A 75 8.63 15.61 -11.85
CA TYR A 75 7.77 16.74 -12.14
C TYR A 75 6.75 16.91 -11.02
N TYR A 76 6.33 18.15 -10.78
CA TYR A 76 5.31 18.44 -9.78
C TYR A 76 4.38 19.56 -10.21
N LEU A 77 3.18 19.55 -9.63
CA LEU A 77 2.17 20.58 -9.79
C LEU A 77 1.65 20.99 -8.40
N ILE A 78 1.50 22.31 -8.22
CA ILE A 78 0.95 22.92 -7.00
C ILE A 78 -0.24 23.78 -7.41
N ALA A 79 -1.38 23.61 -6.75
CA ALA A 79 -2.56 24.46 -6.92
C ALA A 79 -2.90 25.14 -5.59
N ILE A 80 -3.07 26.46 -5.61
CA ILE A 80 -3.35 27.26 -4.43
C ILE A 80 -4.66 28.02 -4.70
N PRO A 81 -5.76 27.69 -3.99
CA PRO A 81 -7.02 28.38 -4.18
C PRO A 81 -6.94 29.85 -3.78
N GLN A 82 -7.71 30.72 -4.43
CA GLN A 82 -7.80 32.15 -4.09
C GLN A 82 -8.29 32.34 -2.64
N GLN A 83 -9.20 31.48 -2.19
CA GLN A 83 -9.68 31.42 -0.80
C GLN A 83 -8.99 30.28 -0.06
N TRP A 84 -7.65 30.36 0.08
CA TRP A 84 -6.88 29.35 0.77
C TRP A 84 -7.16 29.36 2.27
N ASN A 85 -7.55 28.19 2.80
CA ASN A 85 -7.84 28.00 4.23
C ASN A 85 -6.59 27.84 5.12
N GLY A 86 -5.39 28.00 4.55
CA GLY A 86 -4.11 27.87 5.27
C GLY A 86 -3.57 26.44 5.35
N HIS A 87 -4.28 25.43 4.85
CA HIS A 87 -3.87 24.03 4.93
C HIS A 87 -3.37 23.49 3.59
N LEU A 88 -2.39 22.59 3.64
CA LEU A 88 -1.77 21.93 2.48
C LEU A 88 -2.12 20.46 2.43
N VAL A 89 -2.55 19.97 1.29
CA VAL A 89 -2.67 18.54 0.96
C VAL A 89 -1.50 18.13 0.08
N MET A 90 -0.63 17.27 0.61
CA MET A 90 0.42 16.60 -0.15
C MET A 90 -0.14 15.29 -0.69
N HIS A 91 -0.32 15.20 -2.01
CA HIS A 91 -0.97 14.08 -2.66
C HIS A 91 0.04 13.08 -3.24
N ALA A 92 -0.04 11.82 -2.79
CA ALA A 92 0.62 10.68 -3.40
C ALA A 92 -0.39 9.94 -4.30
N HIS A 93 -0.13 9.96 -5.61
CA HIS A 93 -1.07 9.43 -6.61
C HIS A 93 -1.20 7.91 -6.60
N GLY A 94 -2.33 7.41 -7.08
CA GLY A 94 -2.59 5.98 -7.24
C GLY A 94 -1.94 5.38 -8.48
N GLY A 95 -1.66 4.08 -8.39
CA GLY A 95 -1.03 3.30 -9.45
C GLY A 95 0.44 3.66 -9.68
N PRO A 96 1.37 2.71 -9.58
CA PRO A 96 2.74 2.94 -10.03
C PRO A 96 2.75 3.01 -11.55
N THR A 97 2.88 4.20 -12.12
CA THR A 97 3.00 4.37 -13.58
C THR A 97 4.32 3.76 -14.05
N LEU A 98 4.27 2.88 -15.05
CA LEU A 98 5.47 2.26 -15.61
C LEU A 98 6.15 3.20 -16.62
N GLY A 99 7.48 3.15 -16.69
CA GLY A 99 8.28 3.97 -17.59
C GLY A 99 8.71 5.31 -16.98
N ALA A 100 9.23 6.21 -17.82
CA ALA A 100 9.69 7.52 -17.39
C ALA A 100 8.53 8.40 -16.87
N PRO A 101 8.76 9.25 -15.87
CA PRO A 101 7.74 10.18 -15.37
C PRO A 101 7.35 11.20 -16.45
N LYS A 102 6.07 11.56 -16.46
CA LYS A 102 5.49 12.54 -17.40
C LYS A 102 4.72 13.61 -16.63
N ALA A 103 4.97 14.87 -16.94
CA ALA A 103 4.37 16.01 -16.24
C ALA A 103 2.83 16.00 -16.29
N GLU A 104 2.24 15.49 -17.38
CA GLU A 104 0.80 15.37 -17.58
C GLU A 104 0.11 14.57 -16.46
N ARG A 105 0.83 13.63 -15.85
CA ARG A 105 0.30 12.85 -14.73
C ARG A 105 -0.19 13.73 -13.58
N THR A 106 0.53 14.80 -13.24
CA THR A 106 0.14 15.71 -12.16
C THR A 106 -1.10 16.52 -12.49
N VAL A 107 -1.33 16.80 -13.78
CA VAL A 107 -2.55 17.46 -14.28
C VAL A 107 -3.75 16.52 -14.12
N GLU A 108 -3.64 15.27 -14.58
CA GLU A 108 -4.68 14.24 -14.41
C GLU A 108 -5.04 14.03 -12.94
N ASP A 109 -4.05 14.04 -12.05
CA ASP A 109 -4.26 13.89 -10.61
C ASP A 109 -4.98 15.12 -10.02
N LEU A 110 -4.62 16.34 -10.43
CA LEU A 110 -5.32 17.54 -9.97
C LEU A 110 -6.77 17.59 -10.50
N GLU A 111 -7.02 17.20 -11.74
CA GLU A 111 -8.39 17.12 -12.28
C GLU A 111 -9.23 16.15 -11.44
N ARG A 112 -8.71 14.97 -11.14
CA ARG A 112 -9.39 13.97 -10.29
C ARG A 112 -9.61 14.46 -8.86
N TRP A 113 -8.65 15.18 -8.29
CA TRP A 113 -8.65 15.63 -6.90
C TRP A 113 -8.96 17.12 -6.73
N SER A 114 -9.54 17.73 -7.76
CA SER A 114 -9.95 19.14 -7.75
C SER A 114 -10.84 19.52 -6.56
N ILE A 115 -11.55 18.55 -5.99
CA ILE A 115 -12.37 18.72 -4.78
C ILE A 115 -11.56 19.28 -3.60
N MET A 116 -10.27 18.94 -3.46
CA MET A 116 -9.43 19.48 -2.40
C MET A 116 -9.24 20.98 -2.56
N VAL A 117 -8.98 21.45 -3.79
CA VAL A 117 -8.83 22.87 -4.11
C VAL A 117 -10.18 23.61 -3.99
N ARG A 118 -11.26 23.00 -4.45
CA ARG A 118 -12.64 23.51 -4.32
C ARG A 118 -13.06 23.63 -2.86
N ALA A 119 -12.54 22.79 -1.97
CA ALA A 119 -12.76 22.85 -0.53
C ALA A 119 -11.78 23.80 0.20
N GLY A 120 -10.98 24.59 -0.53
CA GLY A 120 -10.11 25.62 0.01
C GLY A 120 -8.70 25.16 0.43
N TYR A 121 -8.29 23.93 0.14
CA TYR A 121 -6.95 23.44 0.45
C TYR A 121 -5.97 23.76 -0.66
N ALA A 122 -4.76 24.21 -0.34
CA ALA A 122 -3.65 24.09 -1.28
C ALA A 122 -3.36 22.60 -1.51
N TRP A 123 -3.04 22.25 -2.75
CA TRP A 123 -2.79 20.87 -3.16
C TRP A 123 -1.47 20.79 -3.93
N ALA A 124 -0.68 19.74 -3.67
CA ALA A 124 0.56 19.50 -4.37
C ALA A 124 0.77 18.00 -4.61
N ALA A 125 1.19 17.64 -5.83
CA ALA A 125 1.53 16.27 -6.21
C ALA A 125 2.79 16.19 -7.07
N SER A 126 3.49 15.06 -6.95
CA SER A 126 4.67 14.69 -7.72
C SER A 126 4.37 13.51 -8.64
N THR A 127 5.03 13.47 -9.80
CA THR A 127 5.05 12.27 -10.66
C THR A 127 5.90 11.14 -10.10
N PHE A 128 6.66 11.43 -9.03
CA PHE A 128 7.82 10.70 -8.57
C PHE A 128 8.98 10.70 -9.60
N ARG A 129 10.22 10.53 -9.11
CA ARG A 129 11.46 10.59 -9.95
C ARG A 129 11.58 9.44 -10.94
N GLN A 130 10.85 8.35 -10.70
CA GLN A 130 10.85 7.16 -11.54
C GLN A 130 9.51 6.45 -11.48
N GLY A 131 9.16 5.78 -12.57
CA GLY A 131 8.00 4.91 -12.61
C GLY A 131 8.23 3.57 -11.91
N GLY A 132 7.14 2.80 -11.77
CA GLY A 132 7.16 1.47 -11.19
C GLY A 132 6.96 1.44 -9.67
N VAL A 133 7.11 0.23 -9.10
CA VAL A 133 6.81 -0.02 -7.68
C VAL A 133 8.02 0.31 -6.82
N GLU A 134 8.14 1.55 -6.36
CA GLU A 134 9.13 2.02 -5.38
C GLU A 134 8.47 2.98 -4.38
N VAL A 135 7.98 2.43 -3.28
CA VAL A 135 7.18 3.16 -2.29
C VAL A 135 8.03 4.15 -1.51
N ARG A 136 9.25 3.77 -1.12
CA ARG A 136 10.17 4.66 -0.37
C ARG A 136 10.61 5.84 -1.21
N ALA A 137 11.02 5.61 -2.46
CA ALA A 137 11.43 6.68 -3.36
C ALA A 137 10.28 7.66 -3.63
N ALA A 138 9.06 7.16 -3.82
CA ALA A 138 7.87 8.00 -3.98
C ALA A 138 7.54 8.81 -2.71
N ALA A 139 7.74 8.24 -1.53
CA ALA A 139 7.59 8.95 -0.26
C ALA A 139 8.66 10.07 -0.09
N GLU A 140 9.90 9.82 -0.50
CA GLU A 140 10.97 10.82 -0.51
C GLU A 140 10.64 12.00 -1.45
N ASP A 141 10.12 11.71 -2.66
CA ASP A 141 9.75 12.74 -3.62
C ASP A 141 8.56 13.58 -3.13
N THR A 142 7.61 12.94 -2.43
CA THR A 142 6.50 13.65 -1.79
C THR A 142 7.01 14.60 -0.70
N GLU A 143 7.96 14.16 0.13
CA GLU A 143 8.57 15.02 1.16
C GLU A 143 9.41 16.13 0.54
N ARG A 144 10.15 15.87 -0.53
CA ARG A 144 10.91 16.89 -1.29
C ARG A 144 9.98 17.99 -1.81
N LEU A 145 8.86 17.61 -2.41
CA LEU A 145 7.86 18.58 -2.88
C LEU A 145 7.27 19.39 -1.71
N ARG A 146 7.03 18.79 -0.54
CA ARG A 146 6.60 19.54 0.65
C ARG A 146 7.65 20.60 1.03
N GLN A 147 8.94 20.25 0.99
CA GLN A 147 10.02 21.20 1.28
C GLN A 147 10.09 22.33 0.25
N ILE A 148 9.88 22.04 -1.05
CA ILE A 148 9.75 23.05 -2.10
C ILE A 148 8.61 24.00 -1.79
N PHE A 149 7.43 23.48 -1.43
CA PHE A 149 6.27 24.30 -1.07
C PHE A 149 6.59 25.23 0.10
N VAL A 150 7.11 24.70 1.19
CA VAL A 150 7.42 25.47 2.41
C VAL A 150 8.48 26.55 2.15
N ARG A 151 9.49 26.24 1.32
CA ARG A 151 10.60 27.15 1.03
C ARG A 151 10.22 28.29 0.06
N HIS A 152 9.44 27.96 -0.97
CA HIS A 152 9.24 28.86 -2.11
C HIS A 152 7.81 29.38 -2.28
N VAL A 153 6.83 28.79 -1.62
CA VAL A 153 5.42 29.12 -1.83
C VAL A 153 4.80 29.76 -0.58
N ALA A 154 4.67 29.01 0.50
CA ALA A 154 4.10 29.49 1.76
C ALA A 154 4.34 28.48 2.90
N GLN A 155 4.23 28.97 4.15
CA GLN A 155 4.19 28.11 5.33
C GLN A 155 2.73 27.74 5.64
N PRO A 156 2.32 26.45 5.49
CA PRO A 156 0.96 26.04 5.82
C PRO A 156 0.76 25.97 7.34
N GLN A 157 -0.49 26.19 7.78
CA GLN A 157 -0.88 25.98 9.18
C GLN A 157 -0.91 24.49 9.54
N ARG A 158 -1.38 23.66 8.61
CA ARG A 158 -1.38 22.20 8.69
C ARG A 158 -1.00 21.58 7.36
N THR A 159 -0.26 20.49 7.40
CA THR A 159 0.06 19.67 6.23
C THR A 159 -0.56 18.28 6.39
N ILE A 160 -1.47 17.94 5.49
CA ILE A 160 -2.13 16.64 5.44
C ILE A 160 -1.50 15.81 4.33
N LEU A 161 -0.98 14.65 4.69
CA LEU A 161 -0.45 13.70 3.72
C LEU A 161 -1.60 12.83 3.21
N HIS A 162 -1.94 12.97 1.94
CA HIS A 162 -3.03 12.25 1.29
C HIS A 162 -2.47 11.22 0.32
N GLY A 163 -2.94 9.98 0.40
CA GLY A 163 -2.59 8.94 -0.55
C GLY A 163 -3.80 8.20 -1.06
N GLN A 164 -3.81 7.92 -2.37
CA GLN A 164 -4.90 7.20 -3.03
C GLN A 164 -4.39 5.88 -3.60
N SER A 165 -5.14 4.77 -3.38
CA SER A 165 -4.80 3.45 -3.93
C SER A 165 -3.39 3.01 -3.52
N TRP A 166 -2.50 2.76 -4.48
CA TRP A 166 -1.08 2.49 -4.22
C TRP A 166 -0.40 3.66 -3.48
N GLY A 167 -0.74 4.90 -3.83
CA GLY A 167 -0.24 6.09 -3.15
C GLY A 167 -0.63 6.17 -1.67
N ALA A 168 -1.67 5.44 -1.22
CA ALA A 168 -1.95 5.33 0.20
C ALA A 168 -0.84 4.59 0.96
N GLY A 169 -0.24 3.56 0.34
CA GLY A 169 0.97 2.92 0.86
C GLY A 169 2.16 3.89 0.89
N VAL A 170 2.32 4.74 -0.15
CA VAL A 170 3.35 5.79 -0.20
C VAL A 170 3.15 6.81 0.92
N ALA A 171 1.93 7.31 1.11
CA ALA A 171 1.63 8.27 2.16
C ALA A 171 1.83 7.69 3.56
N ALA A 172 1.37 6.47 3.81
CA ALA A 172 1.59 5.78 5.08
C ALA A 172 3.10 5.57 5.35
N LYS A 173 3.86 5.11 4.34
CA LYS A 173 5.32 4.96 4.43
C LYS A 173 6.02 6.29 4.67
N GLY A 174 5.61 7.36 3.99
CA GLY A 174 6.12 8.71 4.19
C GLY A 174 5.92 9.21 5.63
N ALA A 175 4.76 8.96 6.20
CA ALA A 175 4.48 9.29 7.60
C ALA A 175 5.32 8.47 8.60
N GLU A 176 5.70 7.24 8.26
CA GLU A 176 6.63 6.42 9.04
C GLU A 176 8.08 6.90 8.91
N MET A 177 8.51 7.28 7.69
CA MET A 177 9.89 7.69 7.40
C MET A 177 10.21 9.09 7.91
N PHE A 178 9.29 10.04 7.71
CA PHE A 178 9.51 11.46 7.98
C PHE A 178 8.74 11.92 9.22
N GLN A 179 9.15 11.43 10.39
CA GLN A 179 8.48 11.75 11.65
C GLN A 179 8.84 13.13 12.19
N ARG A 180 10.04 13.63 11.88
CA ARG A 180 10.55 14.93 12.31
C ARG A 180 11.41 15.57 11.23
N THR A 181 11.31 16.89 11.13
CA THR A 181 12.21 17.73 10.36
C THR A 181 13.49 18.03 11.15
N ALA A 182 14.49 18.65 10.53
CA ALA A 182 15.77 18.98 11.18
C ALA A 182 15.60 19.91 12.40
N ASP A 183 14.56 20.77 12.40
CA ASP A 183 14.19 21.64 13.53
C ASP A 183 13.30 20.95 14.58
N GLY A 184 13.11 19.63 14.46
CA GLY A 184 12.38 18.81 15.42
C GLY A 184 10.86 18.82 15.27
N LYS A 185 10.28 19.61 14.35
CA LYS A 185 8.86 19.65 14.09
C LYS A 185 8.40 18.41 13.31
N ARG A 186 7.09 18.19 13.29
CA ARG A 186 6.49 17.17 12.41
C ARG A 186 6.26 17.76 11.02
N PRO A 187 6.70 17.08 9.94
CA PRO A 187 6.43 17.54 8.57
C PRO A 187 4.95 17.40 8.18
N TYR A 188 4.25 16.43 8.78
CA TYR A 188 2.84 16.13 8.54
C TYR A 188 2.07 16.16 9.84
N ASP A 189 0.88 16.76 9.83
CA ASP A 189 -0.03 16.85 10.98
C ASP A 189 -1.03 15.69 11.02
N ALA A 190 -1.38 15.14 9.87
CA ALA A 190 -2.29 14.02 9.72
C ALA A 190 -2.11 13.28 8.39
N VAL A 191 -2.73 12.10 8.28
CA VAL A 191 -2.74 11.26 7.07
C VAL A 191 -4.17 10.90 6.69
N LEU A 192 -4.52 11.09 5.42
CA LEU A 192 -5.77 10.63 4.82
C LEU A 192 -5.46 9.57 3.75
N LEU A 193 -5.95 8.34 3.93
CA LEU A 193 -5.71 7.22 3.02
C LEU A 193 -7.02 6.81 2.34
N THR A 194 -7.07 6.91 1.03
CA THR A 194 -8.32 6.69 0.25
C THR A 194 -8.18 5.50 -0.68
N SER A 195 -9.12 4.56 -0.63
CA SER A 195 -9.11 3.31 -1.42
C SER A 195 -7.75 2.59 -1.41
N GLY A 196 -7.11 2.54 -0.23
CA GLY A 196 -5.69 2.25 -0.07
C GLY A 196 -5.30 0.78 -0.27
N VAL A 197 -4.10 0.55 -0.85
CA VAL A 197 -3.41 -0.74 -0.87
C VAL A 197 -2.52 -0.78 0.38
N LEU A 198 -3.06 -1.28 1.52
CA LEU A 198 -2.52 -1.02 2.85
C LEU A 198 -1.91 -2.24 3.58
N ALA A 199 -1.84 -3.40 2.92
CA ALA A 199 -1.21 -4.58 3.53
C ALA A 199 0.28 -4.75 3.14
N GLY A 200 0.92 -3.69 2.62
CA GLY A 200 2.27 -3.78 2.07
C GLY A 200 2.32 -4.55 0.74
N GLY A 201 3.46 -4.51 0.07
CA GLY A 201 3.62 -5.21 -1.22
C GLY A 201 3.66 -6.71 -1.08
N THR A 202 4.18 -7.21 0.04
CA THR A 202 4.33 -8.66 0.26
C THR A 202 3.01 -9.40 0.53
N ARG A 203 1.89 -8.66 0.69
CA ARG A 203 0.55 -9.26 0.90
C ARG A 203 -0.51 -8.72 -0.03
N SER A 204 -0.46 -7.43 -0.33
CA SER A 204 -1.49 -6.80 -1.16
C SER A 204 -1.53 -7.35 -2.60
N TYR A 205 -0.45 -8.01 -3.04
CA TYR A 205 -0.32 -8.52 -4.41
C TYR A 205 -0.40 -10.03 -4.53
N ASP A 206 -0.47 -10.75 -3.43
CA ASP A 206 -0.51 -12.22 -3.39
C ASP A 206 -1.59 -12.83 -4.30
N PHE A 207 -2.81 -12.31 -4.21
CA PHE A 207 -3.92 -12.81 -5.03
C PHE A 207 -3.69 -12.66 -6.56
N ARG A 208 -2.77 -11.78 -6.97
CA ARG A 208 -2.39 -11.62 -8.37
C ARG A 208 -1.45 -12.74 -8.84
N THR A 209 -0.61 -13.25 -7.94
CA THR A 209 0.15 -14.48 -8.19
C THR A 209 -0.81 -15.67 -8.35
N ASP A 210 -1.80 -15.76 -7.47
CA ASP A 210 -2.84 -16.78 -7.52
C ASP A 210 -3.64 -16.70 -8.82
N LEU A 211 -4.09 -15.51 -9.19
CA LEU A 211 -4.77 -15.26 -10.47
C LEU A 211 -3.91 -15.72 -11.65
N ARG A 212 -2.62 -15.42 -11.63
CA ARG A 212 -1.69 -15.72 -12.71
C ARG A 212 -1.54 -17.23 -12.95
N VAL A 213 -1.42 -18.02 -11.87
CA VAL A 213 -1.27 -19.48 -11.96
C VAL A 213 -2.60 -20.18 -12.27
N VAL A 214 -3.72 -19.70 -11.69
CA VAL A 214 -5.06 -20.23 -11.98
C VAL A 214 -5.45 -19.92 -13.42
N TYR A 215 -5.19 -18.71 -13.90
CA TYR A 215 -5.41 -18.34 -15.31
C TYR A 215 -4.60 -19.24 -16.24
N GLN A 216 -3.31 -19.48 -15.97
CA GLN A 216 -2.49 -20.35 -16.81
C GLN A 216 -2.99 -21.79 -16.82
N TYR A 217 -3.43 -22.31 -15.69
CA TYR A 217 -4.02 -23.64 -15.60
C TYR A 217 -5.28 -23.78 -16.48
N LEU A 218 -6.15 -22.77 -16.47
CA LEU A 218 -7.42 -22.82 -17.20
C LEU A 218 -7.28 -22.46 -18.69
N CYS A 219 -6.35 -21.58 -19.03
CA CYS A 219 -6.24 -20.99 -20.37
C CYS A 219 -5.04 -21.50 -21.18
N ASN A 220 -3.97 -21.86 -20.51
CA ASN A 220 -2.71 -22.35 -21.10
C ASN A 220 -2.21 -21.49 -22.30
N ASN A 221 -2.32 -20.14 -22.17
CA ASN A 221 -2.00 -19.24 -23.28
C ASN A 221 -1.13 -18.02 -22.88
N HIS A 222 -0.58 -18.01 -21.64
CA HIS A 222 0.28 -16.93 -21.19
C HIS A 222 1.36 -17.43 -20.19
N PRO A 223 2.49 -18.03 -20.69
CA PRO A 223 2.86 -18.25 -22.10
C PRO A 223 2.01 -19.30 -22.81
N ARG A 224 2.00 -19.26 -24.16
CA ARG A 224 1.41 -20.32 -24.98
C ARG A 224 2.32 -21.57 -24.97
N PRO A 225 1.77 -22.78 -25.23
CA PRO A 225 2.60 -24.00 -25.28
C PRO A 225 3.72 -23.96 -26.34
N THR A 226 3.59 -23.14 -27.35
CA THR A 226 4.58 -22.94 -28.44
C THR A 226 5.65 -21.87 -28.11
N GLU A 227 5.51 -21.19 -26.99
CA GLU A 227 6.43 -20.14 -26.53
C GLU A 227 7.43 -20.70 -25.50
N VAL A 228 8.55 -20.02 -25.35
CA VAL A 228 9.51 -20.36 -24.29
C VAL A 228 8.84 -20.18 -22.91
N ALA A 229 8.84 -21.26 -22.14
CA ALA A 229 8.30 -21.25 -20.79
C ALA A 229 9.19 -20.37 -19.86
N TYR A 230 8.53 -19.66 -18.95
CA TYR A 230 9.18 -18.86 -17.91
C TYR A 230 8.38 -18.92 -16.60
N PRO A 231 9.00 -18.65 -15.45
CA PRO A 231 8.29 -18.62 -14.17
C PRO A 231 7.24 -17.50 -14.16
N LEU A 232 5.98 -17.82 -13.88
CA LEU A 232 4.87 -16.85 -13.96
C LEU A 232 4.99 -15.73 -12.91
N ASN A 233 5.61 -16.03 -11.79
CA ASN A 233 5.81 -15.08 -10.69
C ASN A 233 6.85 -13.98 -10.99
N ILE A 234 7.53 -14.01 -12.14
CA ILE A 234 8.36 -12.88 -12.61
C ILE A 234 7.58 -11.89 -13.48
N GLY A 235 6.30 -12.17 -13.78
CA GLY A 235 5.50 -11.40 -14.74
C GLY A 235 5.85 -11.71 -16.18
N LEU A 236 6.96 -11.20 -16.67
CA LEU A 236 7.54 -11.44 -17.99
C LEU A 236 9.07 -11.53 -17.92
N PRO A 237 9.73 -12.22 -18.85
CA PRO A 237 11.16 -12.07 -19.09
C PRO A 237 11.51 -10.59 -19.39
N ARG A 238 12.76 -10.22 -19.09
CA ARG A 238 13.24 -8.83 -19.25
C ARG A 238 13.02 -8.29 -20.67
N ASP A 239 13.31 -9.09 -21.68
CA ASP A 239 13.30 -8.70 -23.10
C ASP A 239 11.99 -9.07 -23.81
N ALA A 240 10.96 -9.48 -23.06
CA ALA A 240 9.67 -9.80 -23.66
C ALA A 240 9.03 -8.57 -24.29
N ALA A 241 8.66 -8.69 -25.57
CA ALA A 241 8.06 -7.61 -26.36
C ALA A 241 6.54 -7.47 -26.14
N MET A 242 5.91 -8.35 -25.33
CA MET A 242 4.48 -8.36 -25.10
C MET A 242 3.99 -7.00 -24.57
N THR A 243 2.92 -6.50 -25.19
CA THR A 243 2.22 -5.28 -24.81
C THR A 243 0.95 -5.61 -23.99
N GLN A 244 0.32 -4.58 -23.42
CA GLN A 244 -0.99 -4.75 -22.75
C GLN A 244 -2.08 -5.18 -23.73
N ALA A 245 -2.03 -4.72 -24.99
CA ALA A 245 -2.97 -5.14 -26.04
C ALA A 245 -2.82 -6.63 -26.39
N ASP A 246 -1.57 -7.13 -26.44
CA ASP A 246 -1.32 -8.56 -26.64
C ASP A 246 -1.89 -9.41 -25.50
N LEU A 247 -1.68 -8.98 -24.26
CA LEU A 247 -2.25 -9.66 -23.11
C LEU A 247 -3.78 -9.63 -23.14
N GLN A 248 -4.37 -8.49 -23.46
CA GLN A 248 -5.83 -8.36 -23.60
C GLN A 248 -6.38 -9.32 -24.66
N THR A 249 -5.68 -9.44 -25.79
CA THR A 249 -6.04 -10.41 -26.84
C THR A 249 -6.04 -11.83 -26.29
N ARG A 250 -4.99 -12.25 -25.59
CA ARG A 250 -4.91 -13.60 -24.97
C ARG A 250 -6.01 -13.83 -23.94
N VAL A 251 -6.29 -12.84 -23.10
CA VAL A 251 -7.35 -12.94 -22.10
C VAL A 251 -8.71 -13.07 -22.78
N ASN A 252 -8.97 -12.31 -23.84
CA ASN A 252 -10.23 -12.39 -24.58
C ASN A 252 -10.37 -13.69 -25.39
N GLU A 253 -9.31 -14.24 -25.94
CA GLU A 253 -9.33 -15.58 -26.59
C GLU A 253 -9.82 -16.65 -25.61
N CYS A 254 -9.36 -16.61 -24.35
CA CYS A 254 -9.72 -17.61 -23.36
C CYS A 254 -11.06 -17.33 -22.67
N LEU A 255 -11.30 -16.07 -22.25
CA LEU A 255 -12.36 -15.70 -21.33
C LEU A 255 -13.47 -14.85 -21.97
N ALA A 256 -13.23 -14.27 -23.16
CA ALA A 256 -14.12 -13.35 -23.87
C ALA A 256 -14.67 -12.23 -22.96
N LEU A 257 -13.78 -11.57 -22.16
CA LEU A 257 -14.20 -10.51 -21.24
C LEU A 257 -14.75 -9.27 -21.96
N ASN A 258 -14.40 -9.10 -23.24
CA ASN A 258 -14.92 -8.05 -24.13
C ASN A 258 -16.36 -8.29 -24.59
N LYS A 259 -16.98 -9.44 -24.24
CA LYS A 259 -18.37 -9.78 -24.57
C LYS A 259 -19.23 -9.75 -23.31
N PRO A 260 -20.52 -9.41 -23.43
CA PRO A 260 -21.51 -9.65 -22.39
C PRO A 260 -21.48 -11.12 -21.92
N ALA A 261 -21.78 -11.35 -20.65
CA ALA A 261 -21.70 -12.70 -20.07
C ALA A 261 -22.56 -13.74 -20.85
N ALA A 262 -23.74 -13.31 -21.31
CA ALA A 262 -24.66 -14.18 -22.08
C ALA A 262 -24.12 -14.59 -23.46
N GLU A 263 -23.19 -13.85 -24.05
CA GLU A 263 -22.58 -14.12 -25.35
C GLU A 263 -21.32 -15.00 -25.28
N ARG A 264 -20.84 -15.29 -24.07
CA ARG A 264 -19.69 -16.17 -23.83
C ARG A 264 -20.11 -17.64 -24.04
N SER A 265 -19.20 -18.45 -24.59
CA SER A 265 -19.44 -19.89 -24.63
C SER A 265 -19.60 -20.48 -23.23
N PRO A 266 -20.27 -21.64 -23.07
CA PRO A 266 -20.37 -22.30 -21.76
C PRO A 266 -19.01 -22.56 -21.10
N GLU A 267 -17.98 -22.86 -21.89
CA GLU A 267 -16.61 -23.03 -21.38
C GLU A 267 -16.01 -21.72 -20.87
N GLN A 268 -16.16 -20.63 -21.63
CA GLN A 268 -15.69 -19.30 -21.20
C GLN A 268 -16.40 -18.84 -19.94
N GLN A 269 -17.71 -19.06 -19.83
CA GLN A 269 -18.49 -18.75 -18.63
C GLN A 269 -17.97 -19.55 -17.42
N ARG A 270 -17.71 -20.84 -17.57
CA ARG A 270 -17.14 -21.70 -16.51
C ARG A 270 -15.75 -21.18 -16.07
N LYS A 271 -14.85 -20.88 -17.03
CA LYS A 271 -13.50 -20.37 -16.72
C LYS A 271 -13.57 -19.04 -15.98
N VAL A 272 -14.37 -18.08 -16.44
CA VAL A 272 -14.58 -16.79 -15.77
C VAL A 272 -15.11 -16.99 -14.35
N LYS A 273 -16.13 -17.85 -14.20
CA LYS A 273 -16.71 -18.15 -12.88
C LYS A 273 -15.67 -18.80 -11.97
N THR A 274 -14.92 -19.78 -12.45
CA THR A 274 -13.87 -20.43 -11.65
C THR A 274 -12.81 -19.42 -11.17
N ILE A 275 -12.33 -18.54 -12.06
CA ILE A 275 -11.38 -17.49 -11.64
C ILE A 275 -12.01 -16.57 -10.60
N ALA A 276 -13.24 -16.10 -10.83
CA ALA A 276 -13.92 -15.20 -9.91
C ALA A 276 -14.14 -15.83 -8.53
N ASP A 277 -14.52 -17.10 -8.47
CA ASP A 277 -14.80 -17.81 -7.23
C ASP A 277 -13.52 -18.17 -6.47
N VAL A 278 -12.47 -18.62 -7.17
CA VAL A 278 -11.19 -19.03 -6.55
C VAL A 278 -10.39 -17.81 -6.06
N ILE A 279 -10.31 -16.76 -6.89
CA ILE A 279 -9.54 -15.55 -6.56
C ILE A 279 -10.38 -14.55 -5.75
N ARG A 280 -11.70 -14.73 -5.74
CA ARG A 280 -12.68 -13.87 -5.05
C ARG A 280 -12.62 -12.41 -5.50
N ILE A 281 -12.53 -12.21 -6.81
CA ILE A 281 -12.57 -10.90 -7.48
C ILE A 281 -13.72 -10.85 -8.49
N PRO A 282 -14.32 -9.68 -8.76
CA PRO A 282 -15.32 -9.56 -9.81
C PRO A 282 -14.70 -9.83 -11.18
N ALA A 283 -15.48 -10.47 -12.09
CA ALA A 283 -15.03 -10.77 -13.44
C ALA A 283 -14.52 -9.53 -14.21
N SER A 284 -15.11 -8.36 -13.94
CA SER A 284 -14.74 -7.09 -14.56
C SER A 284 -13.31 -6.62 -14.20
N SER A 285 -12.74 -7.10 -13.09
CA SER A 285 -11.39 -6.72 -12.66
C SER A 285 -10.29 -7.71 -13.08
N ILE A 286 -10.64 -8.86 -13.66
CA ILE A 286 -9.66 -9.90 -14.07
C ILE A 286 -8.58 -9.29 -14.99
N GLN A 287 -8.97 -8.55 -16.05
CA GLN A 287 -8.03 -7.98 -17.01
C GLN A 287 -7.04 -7.02 -16.34
N SER A 288 -7.51 -6.13 -15.49
CA SER A 288 -6.65 -5.16 -14.81
C SER A 288 -5.67 -5.84 -13.86
N HIS A 289 -6.09 -6.87 -13.13
CA HIS A 289 -5.22 -7.66 -12.27
C HIS A 289 -4.22 -8.52 -13.05
N MET A 290 -4.61 -9.04 -14.23
CA MET A 290 -3.69 -9.73 -15.15
C MET A 290 -2.62 -8.76 -15.68
N ASN A 291 -2.98 -7.53 -16.06
CA ASN A 291 -2.02 -6.51 -16.47
C ASN A 291 -1.01 -6.25 -15.35
N TRP A 292 -1.47 -6.11 -14.11
CA TRP A 292 -0.61 -5.90 -12.97
C TRP A 292 0.33 -7.09 -12.71
N ALA A 293 -0.21 -8.32 -12.68
CA ALA A 293 0.56 -9.55 -12.48
C ALA A 293 1.55 -9.84 -13.63
N THR A 294 1.42 -9.16 -14.75
CA THR A 294 2.31 -9.30 -15.92
C THR A 294 3.35 -8.19 -15.95
N PHE A 295 2.93 -6.92 -16.01
CA PHE A 295 3.83 -5.81 -16.29
C PHE A 295 4.46 -5.20 -15.04
N HIS A 296 3.71 -5.06 -13.95
CA HIS A 296 4.29 -4.58 -12.68
C HIS A 296 5.13 -5.67 -11.99
N TYR A 297 4.76 -6.94 -12.14
CA TYR A 297 5.62 -8.04 -11.69
C TYR A 297 6.96 -8.04 -12.44
N ARG A 298 6.95 -7.82 -13.77
CA ARG A 298 8.20 -7.64 -14.53
C ARG A 298 9.01 -6.46 -14.01
N ASP A 299 8.39 -5.31 -13.73
CA ASP A 299 9.07 -4.16 -13.15
C ASP A 299 9.75 -4.52 -11.83
N VAL A 300 9.01 -5.09 -10.89
CA VAL A 300 9.56 -5.50 -9.57
C VAL A 300 10.68 -6.52 -9.73
N THR A 301 10.49 -7.56 -10.52
CA THR A 301 11.44 -8.67 -10.60
C THR A 301 12.65 -8.35 -11.48
N GLN A 302 12.45 -7.81 -12.68
CA GLN A 302 13.50 -7.64 -13.66
C GLN A 302 14.27 -6.33 -13.52
N HIS A 303 13.62 -5.28 -13.02
CA HIS A 303 14.25 -3.96 -12.93
C HIS A 303 14.71 -3.61 -11.51
N ARG A 304 14.09 -4.20 -10.46
CA ARG A 304 14.37 -3.84 -9.06
C ARG A 304 14.98 -4.97 -8.23
N ALA A 305 14.64 -6.22 -8.52
CA ALA A 305 15.13 -7.40 -7.77
C ALA A 305 16.17 -8.24 -8.51
N GLY A 306 16.73 -7.75 -9.63
CA GLY A 306 17.80 -8.45 -10.36
C GLY A 306 17.38 -9.76 -11.01
N GLY A 307 16.11 -9.93 -11.35
CA GLY A 307 15.54 -11.15 -11.93
C GLY A 307 14.92 -12.12 -10.93
N ALA A 308 15.17 -11.93 -9.62
CA ALA A 308 14.56 -12.72 -8.56
C ALA A 308 13.14 -12.23 -8.22
N SER A 309 12.22 -13.15 -7.89
CA SER A 309 10.83 -12.79 -7.60
C SER A 309 10.53 -12.80 -6.10
N PRO A 310 9.96 -11.71 -5.54
CA PRO A 310 9.45 -11.69 -4.17
C PRO A 310 8.09 -12.40 -4.04
N PHE A 311 7.50 -12.86 -5.14
CA PHE A 311 6.15 -13.44 -5.18
C PHE A 311 6.20 -14.96 -5.22
N GLY A 312 5.30 -15.62 -4.45
CA GLY A 312 5.19 -17.06 -4.41
C GLY A 312 3.78 -17.52 -4.07
N ASN A 313 3.49 -18.81 -4.34
CA ASN A 313 2.22 -19.45 -4.02
C ASN A 313 2.38 -20.86 -3.44
N THR A 314 3.56 -21.21 -2.92
CA THR A 314 3.73 -22.46 -2.17
C THR A 314 2.88 -22.42 -0.89
N GLY A 315 2.34 -23.58 -0.50
CA GLY A 315 1.44 -23.68 0.65
C GLY A 315 0.00 -23.21 0.42
N VAL A 316 -0.32 -22.57 -0.72
CA VAL A 316 -1.68 -22.12 -1.00
C VAL A 316 -2.59 -23.32 -1.31
N ASP A 317 -3.74 -23.39 -0.63
CA ASP A 317 -4.82 -24.33 -0.92
C ASP A 317 -5.96 -23.58 -1.64
N TYR A 318 -6.04 -23.73 -2.97
CA TYR A 318 -7.07 -23.10 -3.79
C TYR A 318 -8.42 -23.77 -3.61
N LYS A 319 -9.46 -22.96 -3.35
CA LYS A 319 -10.84 -23.40 -3.12
C LYS A 319 -11.81 -22.60 -3.98
N GLY A 320 -12.92 -23.24 -4.38
CA GLY A 320 -14.00 -22.59 -5.11
C GLY A 320 -14.04 -22.97 -6.59
N SER A 321 -13.20 -23.92 -7.04
CA SER A 321 -13.32 -24.50 -8.36
C SER A 321 -14.31 -25.68 -8.39
N PRO A 322 -14.79 -26.13 -9.55
CA PRO A 322 -15.57 -27.36 -9.66
C PRO A 322 -14.83 -28.61 -9.18
N ASP A 323 -13.49 -28.61 -9.25
CA ASP A 323 -12.62 -29.67 -8.78
C ASP A 323 -11.35 -29.04 -8.16
N ASP A 324 -11.41 -28.76 -6.87
CA ASP A 324 -10.29 -28.15 -6.14
C ASP A 324 -9.06 -29.07 -6.07
N ALA A 325 -9.25 -30.39 -6.06
CA ALA A 325 -8.15 -31.35 -6.03
C ALA A 325 -7.35 -31.28 -7.35
N ALA A 326 -8.04 -31.33 -8.49
CA ALA A 326 -7.40 -31.20 -9.80
C ALA A 326 -6.74 -29.82 -9.99
N LEU A 327 -7.39 -28.74 -9.54
CA LEU A 327 -6.82 -27.39 -9.57
C LEU A 327 -5.51 -27.33 -8.78
N ASN A 328 -5.52 -27.78 -7.53
CA ASN A 328 -4.33 -27.75 -6.66
C ASN A 328 -3.20 -28.62 -7.16
N ALA A 329 -3.49 -29.76 -7.80
CA ALA A 329 -2.50 -30.63 -8.42
C ALA A 329 -1.92 -30.04 -9.72
N GLY A 330 -2.71 -29.26 -10.47
CA GLY A 330 -2.36 -28.78 -11.81
C GLY A 330 -1.76 -27.39 -11.88
N VAL A 331 -1.97 -26.52 -10.88
CA VAL A 331 -1.40 -25.16 -10.89
C VAL A 331 0.11 -25.18 -10.61
N LEU A 332 0.83 -24.32 -11.31
CA LEU A 332 2.26 -24.13 -11.09
C LEU A 332 2.53 -23.53 -9.70
N ARG A 333 3.59 -23.99 -9.04
CA ARG A 333 3.98 -23.57 -7.70
C ARG A 333 5.32 -22.85 -7.74
N TYR A 334 5.39 -21.68 -7.13
CA TYR A 334 6.58 -20.86 -7.07
C TYR A 334 6.89 -20.51 -5.62
N ARG A 335 8.17 -20.61 -5.25
CA ARG A 335 8.68 -20.09 -3.99
C ARG A 335 9.20 -18.68 -4.22
N ALA A 336 8.88 -17.76 -3.32
CA ALA A 336 9.48 -16.44 -3.32
C ALA A 336 10.98 -16.53 -3.01
N ASP A 337 11.80 -15.72 -3.69
CA ASP A 337 13.22 -15.58 -3.35
C ASP A 337 13.37 -14.80 -2.03
N PRO A 338 14.08 -15.32 -1.02
CA PRO A 338 14.16 -14.68 0.30
C PRO A 338 14.78 -13.28 0.27
N ALA A 339 15.81 -13.06 -0.55
CA ALA A 339 16.49 -11.77 -0.63
C ALA A 339 15.64 -10.73 -1.38
N ALA A 340 14.98 -11.15 -2.46
CA ALA A 340 14.03 -10.29 -3.18
C ALA A 340 12.82 -9.94 -2.30
N TYR A 341 12.29 -10.91 -1.56
CA TYR A 341 11.20 -10.70 -0.61
C TYR A 341 11.56 -9.68 0.47
N ALA A 342 12.73 -9.84 1.11
CA ALA A 342 13.19 -8.94 2.16
C ALA A 342 13.35 -7.49 1.65
N ARG A 343 13.96 -7.30 0.47
CA ARG A 343 14.08 -5.97 -0.16
C ARG A 343 12.72 -5.36 -0.50
N PHE A 344 11.82 -6.18 -1.03
CA PHE A 344 10.47 -5.73 -1.39
C PHE A 344 9.65 -5.38 -0.15
N ALA A 345 9.77 -6.13 0.93
CA ALA A 345 9.17 -5.84 2.23
C ALA A 345 9.72 -4.52 2.82
N GLU A 346 11.04 -4.31 2.78
CA GLU A 346 11.66 -3.07 3.25
C GLU A 346 11.11 -1.85 2.52
N ASP A 347 10.97 -1.92 1.21
CA ASP A 347 10.42 -0.84 0.39
C ASP A 347 8.94 -0.61 0.67
N THR A 348 8.12 -1.67 0.64
CA THR A 348 6.67 -1.54 0.51
C THR A 348 5.86 -1.81 1.78
N ASP A 349 6.36 -2.65 2.70
CA ASP A 349 5.59 -3.05 3.87
C ASP A 349 5.62 -1.95 4.95
N LEU A 350 4.49 -1.78 5.61
CA LEU A 350 4.31 -0.80 6.66
C LEU A 350 4.65 -1.38 8.03
N THR A 351 5.20 -0.55 8.90
CA THR A 351 5.53 -0.90 10.29
C THR A 351 4.40 -0.53 11.26
N GLY A 352 3.48 0.33 10.85
CA GLY A 352 2.41 0.87 11.67
C GLY A 352 2.87 1.95 12.67
N ARG A 353 4.09 2.43 12.57
CA ARG A 353 4.65 3.47 13.47
C ARG A 353 4.38 4.87 12.94
N ILE A 354 3.10 5.21 12.79
CA ILE A 354 2.67 6.52 12.31
C ILE A 354 2.37 7.41 13.52
N PRO A 355 3.07 8.54 13.70
CA PRO A 355 3.00 9.35 14.93
C PRO A 355 1.85 10.37 14.95
N VAL A 356 1.02 10.42 13.91
CA VAL A 356 -0.06 11.40 13.70
C VAL A 356 -1.42 10.72 13.46
N PRO A 357 -2.55 11.44 13.58
CA PRO A 357 -3.85 10.91 13.20
C PRO A 357 -3.90 10.36 11.79
N VAL A 358 -4.51 9.19 11.62
CA VAL A 358 -4.72 8.50 10.34
C VAL A 358 -6.20 8.23 10.16
N LEU A 359 -6.76 8.75 9.08
CA LEU A 359 -8.13 8.48 8.68
C LEU A 359 -8.13 7.74 7.34
N THR A 360 -8.90 6.65 7.24
CA THR A 360 -9.03 5.91 5.99
C THR A 360 -10.47 5.94 5.48
N VAL A 361 -10.62 5.82 4.15
CA VAL A 361 -11.91 5.56 3.53
C VAL A 361 -11.76 4.59 2.36
N LYS A 362 -12.68 3.63 2.26
CA LYS A 362 -12.71 2.65 1.17
C LYS A 362 -14.14 2.20 0.86
N GLY A 363 -14.44 1.91 -0.41
CA GLY A 363 -15.64 1.20 -0.81
C GLY A 363 -15.61 -0.25 -0.32
N VAL A 364 -16.71 -0.75 0.25
CA VAL A 364 -16.78 -2.15 0.73
C VAL A 364 -16.63 -3.17 -0.40
N ASP A 365 -17.02 -2.78 -1.61
CA ASP A 365 -16.93 -3.60 -2.82
C ASP A 365 -15.85 -3.08 -3.80
N ASP A 366 -14.79 -2.46 -3.28
CA ASP A 366 -13.67 -2.00 -4.12
C ASP A 366 -13.07 -3.18 -4.91
N PRO A 367 -13.12 -3.16 -6.25
CA PRO A 367 -12.71 -4.29 -7.09
C PRO A 367 -11.19 -4.39 -7.27
N THR A 368 -10.43 -3.41 -6.79
CA THR A 368 -8.99 -3.26 -7.05
C THR A 368 -8.17 -3.33 -5.76
N ALA A 369 -8.53 -2.57 -4.73
CA ALA A 369 -7.91 -2.61 -3.43
C ALA A 369 -8.88 -3.26 -2.43
N LEU A 370 -8.78 -4.56 -2.30
CA LEU A 370 -9.69 -5.38 -1.48
C LEU A 370 -9.89 -4.79 -0.09
N VAL A 371 -11.14 -4.74 0.39
CA VAL A 371 -11.47 -4.10 1.66
C VAL A 371 -10.80 -4.77 2.87
N GLU A 372 -10.48 -6.06 2.76
CA GLU A 372 -9.78 -6.83 3.77
C GLU A 372 -8.33 -6.37 4.01
N LEU A 373 -7.75 -5.59 3.07
CA LEU A 373 -6.44 -4.94 3.29
C LEU A 373 -6.48 -3.94 4.46
N ASP A 374 -7.65 -3.35 4.73
CA ASP A 374 -7.83 -2.43 5.86
C ASP A 374 -7.85 -3.17 7.20
N ALA A 375 -8.36 -4.40 7.26
CA ALA A 375 -8.24 -5.24 8.46
C ALA A 375 -6.76 -5.55 8.76
N TYR A 376 -5.97 -5.85 7.73
CA TYR A 376 -4.54 -6.06 7.90
C TYR A 376 -3.81 -4.78 8.34
N PHE A 377 -4.17 -3.63 7.78
CA PHE A 377 -3.61 -2.34 8.18
C PHE A 377 -3.89 -2.00 9.64
N LYS A 378 -5.12 -2.28 10.12
CA LYS A 378 -5.45 -2.12 11.53
C LYS A 378 -4.49 -2.93 12.42
N THR A 379 -4.30 -4.21 12.12
CA THR A 379 -3.32 -5.06 12.83
C THR A 379 -1.89 -4.51 12.72
N THR A 380 -1.52 -3.92 11.59
CA THR A 380 -0.21 -3.29 11.40
C THR A 380 -0.05 -2.08 12.32
N MET A 381 -1.05 -1.21 12.41
CA MET A 381 -1.06 -0.05 13.31
C MET A 381 -1.03 -0.46 14.80
N GLU A 382 -1.72 -1.56 15.15
CA GLU A 382 -1.67 -2.15 16.49
C GLU A 382 -0.25 -2.61 16.84
N ARG A 383 0.40 -3.39 15.97
CA ARG A 383 1.78 -3.85 16.15
C ARG A 383 2.79 -2.70 16.22
N GLY A 384 2.56 -1.63 15.47
CA GLY A 384 3.37 -0.42 15.48
C GLY A 384 3.15 0.49 16.69
N GLY A 385 2.19 0.18 17.56
CA GLY A 385 1.85 1.01 18.73
C GLY A 385 1.08 2.28 18.40
N SER A 386 0.45 2.34 17.23
CA SER A 386 -0.30 3.51 16.73
C SER A 386 -1.81 3.26 16.59
N ALA A 387 -2.35 2.21 17.19
CA ALA A 387 -3.77 1.84 17.10
C ALA A 387 -4.72 2.99 17.46
N GLY A 388 -4.42 3.75 18.52
CA GLY A 388 -5.22 4.90 18.96
C GLY A 388 -5.17 6.10 18.02
N ARG A 389 -4.38 6.04 16.94
CA ARG A 389 -4.31 7.08 15.90
C ARG A 389 -5.01 6.69 14.61
N LEU A 390 -5.67 5.53 14.55
CA LEU A 390 -6.35 5.06 13.35
C LEU A 390 -7.87 5.16 13.52
N VAL A 391 -8.53 5.78 12.55
CA VAL A 391 -9.98 5.67 12.33
C VAL A 391 -10.22 5.19 10.92
N GLN A 392 -11.00 4.14 10.76
CA GLN A 392 -11.33 3.57 9.44
C GLN A 392 -12.80 3.81 9.12
N THR A 393 -13.08 4.28 7.91
CA THR A 393 -14.43 4.48 7.40
C THR A 393 -14.64 3.75 6.09
N PHE A 394 -15.88 3.34 5.83
CA PHE A 394 -16.25 2.58 4.65
C PHE A 394 -17.47 3.18 3.99
N THR A 395 -17.63 2.92 2.68
CA THR A 395 -18.76 3.42 1.89
C THR A 395 -19.37 2.31 1.05
N LYS A 396 -20.61 2.48 0.59
CA LYS A 396 -21.29 1.54 -0.33
C LYS A 396 -20.82 1.66 -1.79
N HIS A 397 -19.83 2.49 -2.08
CA HIS A 397 -19.31 2.60 -3.45
C HIS A 397 -18.62 1.31 -3.86
N SER A 398 -18.88 0.88 -5.10
CA SER A 398 -18.22 -0.26 -5.77
C SER A 398 -17.14 0.19 -6.76
N THR A 399 -16.76 1.47 -6.72
CA THR A 399 -15.72 2.04 -7.57
C THR A 399 -14.38 2.07 -6.83
N HIS A 400 -13.29 1.96 -7.59
CA HIS A 400 -11.95 2.17 -7.08
C HIS A 400 -11.51 3.62 -7.26
N SER A 401 -10.70 4.12 -6.35
CA SER A 401 -10.04 5.42 -6.34
C SER A 401 -10.90 6.57 -5.84
N TYR A 402 -11.72 7.18 -6.69
CA TYR A 402 -12.55 8.33 -6.34
C TYR A 402 -13.97 7.88 -6.01
N LEU A 403 -14.46 8.26 -4.86
CA LEU A 403 -15.79 7.84 -4.38
C LEU A 403 -16.85 8.88 -4.74
N SER A 404 -16.86 10.02 -4.04
CA SER A 404 -17.75 11.14 -4.36
C SER A 404 -17.21 12.44 -3.76
N ASP A 405 -17.58 13.57 -4.37
CA ASP A 405 -17.15 14.91 -3.94
C ASP A 405 -17.38 15.18 -2.44
N PRO A 406 -18.58 14.99 -1.86
CA PRO A 406 -18.82 15.33 -0.45
C PRO A 406 -18.06 14.45 0.55
N THR A 407 -17.63 13.25 0.13
CA THR A 407 -16.87 12.33 0.99
C THR A 407 -15.59 12.98 1.53
N TYR A 408 -14.84 13.66 0.66
CA TYR A 408 -13.49 14.15 1.02
C TYR A 408 -13.51 15.38 1.92
N PRO A 409 -14.29 16.43 1.67
CA PRO A 409 -14.43 17.53 2.62
C PRO A 409 -14.96 17.08 3.99
N THR A 410 -15.86 16.09 4.02
CA THR A 410 -16.32 15.48 5.29
C THR A 410 -15.17 14.89 6.08
N LEU A 411 -14.34 14.07 5.44
CA LEU A 411 -13.18 13.43 6.07
C LEU A 411 -12.12 14.47 6.48
N MET A 412 -11.86 15.45 5.64
CA MET A 412 -10.90 16.52 5.94
C MET A 412 -11.34 17.37 7.14
N THR A 413 -12.62 17.70 7.23
CA THR A 413 -13.18 18.44 8.39
C THR A 413 -13.02 17.62 9.68
N ALA A 414 -13.35 16.33 9.65
CA ALA A 414 -13.20 15.45 10.80
C ALA A 414 -11.74 15.28 11.22
N LEU A 415 -10.84 15.14 10.25
CA LEU A 415 -9.40 14.99 10.46
C LEU A 415 -8.78 16.27 11.04
N LEU A 416 -9.11 17.43 10.51
CA LEU A 416 -8.63 18.73 11.03
C LEU A 416 -9.16 19.01 12.44
N ARG A 417 -10.40 18.64 12.75
CA ARG A 417 -10.92 18.73 14.10
C ARG A 417 -10.13 17.85 15.06
N TRP A 418 -9.78 16.63 14.64
CA TRP A 418 -8.94 15.75 15.44
C TRP A 418 -7.56 16.36 15.71
N VAL A 419 -6.92 16.92 14.68
CA VAL A 419 -5.60 17.56 14.81
C VAL A 419 -5.63 18.80 15.70
N ASN A 420 -6.65 19.66 15.54
CA ASN A 420 -6.67 20.97 16.19
C ASN A 420 -7.27 20.95 17.60
N GLU A 421 -8.26 20.08 17.84
CA GLU A 421 -9.04 20.02 19.08
C GLU A 421 -8.78 18.73 19.89
N GLY A 422 -8.04 17.77 19.31
CA GLY A 422 -7.83 16.45 19.94
C GLY A 422 -9.07 15.54 19.93
N VAL A 423 -10.13 15.93 19.20
CA VAL A 423 -11.40 15.18 19.15
C VAL A 423 -11.32 14.11 18.08
N GLN A 424 -11.03 12.88 18.50
CA GLN A 424 -11.00 11.74 17.58
C GLN A 424 -12.39 11.48 16.99
N PRO A 425 -12.53 11.46 15.66
CA PRO A 425 -13.82 11.22 15.01
C PRO A 425 -14.25 9.76 15.17
N THR A 426 -15.56 9.55 15.12
CA THR A 426 -16.15 8.21 14.98
C THR A 426 -16.72 8.02 13.58
N PRO A 427 -16.79 6.78 13.05
CA PRO A 427 -17.43 6.51 11.77
C PRO A 427 -18.87 7.03 11.67
N ASP A 428 -19.65 6.90 12.78
CA ASP A 428 -21.02 7.43 12.88
C ASP A 428 -21.04 8.97 12.79
N GLY A 429 -20.15 9.64 13.52
CA GLY A 429 -20.07 11.11 13.50
C GLY A 429 -19.67 11.65 12.12
N ILE A 430 -18.78 10.95 11.41
CA ILE A 430 -18.41 11.28 10.02
C ILE A 430 -19.62 11.10 9.09
N ALA A 431 -20.33 9.99 9.18
CA ALA A 431 -21.51 9.72 8.37
C ALA A 431 -22.61 10.77 8.60
N GLN A 432 -22.82 11.21 9.84
CA GLN A 432 -23.81 12.22 10.19
C GLN A 432 -23.46 13.62 9.65
N GLN A 433 -22.17 13.93 9.49
CA GLN A 433 -21.74 15.22 8.97
C GLN A 433 -21.81 15.32 7.43
N CYS A 434 -21.76 14.18 6.72
CA CYS A 434 -21.66 14.15 5.28
C CYS A 434 -22.84 14.84 4.54
N PRO A 435 -24.11 14.73 4.97
CA PRO A 435 -25.21 15.44 4.30
C PRO A 435 -25.04 16.96 4.25
N ALA A 436 -24.37 17.56 5.23
CA ALA A 436 -24.07 19.00 5.20
C ALA A 436 -23.10 19.36 4.06
N MET A 437 -22.16 18.47 3.74
CA MET A 437 -21.23 18.64 2.61
C MET A 437 -21.91 18.44 1.27
N GLU A 438 -22.97 17.63 1.18
CA GLU A 438 -23.74 17.47 -0.05
C GLU A 438 -24.41 18.78 -0.53
N ALA A 439 -24.77 19.66 0.38
CA ALA A 439 -25.35 20.96 0.03
C ALA A 439 -24.35 21.82 -0.76
N GLN A 440 -23.06 21.69 -0.49
CA GLN A 440 -22.00 22.47 -1.12
C GLN A 440 -21.33 21.74 -2.31
N PHE A 441 -21.15 20.43 -2.23
CA PHE A 441 -20.31 19.66 -3.15
C PHE A 441 -21.09 18.64 -4.00
N GLY A 442 -22.43 18.59 -3.87
CA GLY A 442 -23.27 17.63 -4.61
C GLY A 442 -23.51 16.33 -3.86
N LYS A 443 -24.44 15.52 -4.37
CA LYS A 443 -24.85 14.25 -3.76
C LYS A 443 -23.75 13.20 -3.83
N GLY A 444 -23.75 12.25 -2.89
CA GLY A 444 -22.83 11.10 -2.91
C GLY A 444 -22.39 10.56 -1.54
N CYS A 445 -22.98 11.03 -0.47
CA CYS A 445 -22.74 10.44 0.86
C CYS A 445 -23.23 9.00 0.91
N ALA A 446 -22.32 8.07 1.18
CA ALA A 446 -22.62 6.64 1.19
C ALA A 446 -21.87 5.88 2.30
N PHE A 447 -21.55 6.54 3.40
CA PHE A 447 -20.84 5.91 4.52
C PHE A 447 -21.63 4.76 5.14
N VAL A 448 -20.91 3.73 5.60
CA VAL A 448 -21.41 2.53 6.29
C VAL A 448 -20.70 2.41 7.63
N PRO A 449 -21.12 3.16 8.67
CA PRO A 449 -20.36 3.29 9.92
C PRO A 449 -20.10 1.98 10.67
N GLY A 450 -21.07 1.05 10.62
CA GLY A 450 -20.97 -0.24 11.30
C GLY A 450 -20.19 -1.32 10.55
N TYR A 451 -19.63 -1.02 9.37
CA TYR A 451 -18.90 -2.03 8.60
C TYR A 451 -17.56 -2.34 9.26
N VAL A 452 -17.26 -3.63 9.37
CA VAL A 452 -15.96 -4.15 9.85
C VAL A 452 -15.43 -5.12 8.79
N PRO A 453 -14.28 -4.84 8.17
CA PRO A 453 -13.72 -5.75 7.17
C PRO A 453 -13.28 -7.08 7.80
N ALA A 454 -13.52 -8.16 7.09
CA ALA A 454 -13.04 -9.48 7.47
C ALA A 454 -11.51 -9.55 7.42
N ALA A 455 -10.92 -10.55 8.08
CA ALA A 455 -9.47 -10.77 8.02
C ALA A 455 -9.01 -11.02 6.57
N LEU A 456 -7.81 -10.56 6.20
CA LEU A 456 -7.28 -10.71 4.84
C LEU A 456 -7.23 -12.18 4.40
N SER A 457 -6.96 -13.11 5.30
CA SER A 457 -6.94 -14.57 5.04
C SER A 457 -8.29 -15.13 4.58
N THR A 458 -9.40 -14.44 4.85
CA THR A 458 -10.73 -14.84 4.33
C THR A 458 -10.87 -14.58 2.82
N ARG A 459 -10.04 -13.71 2.25
CA ARG A 459 -10.03 -13.34 0.83
C ARG A 459 -8.82 -13.90 0.10
N VAL A 460 -7.64 -13.77 0.68
CA VAL A 460 -6.36 -14.19 0.10
C VAL A 460 -5.83 -15.34 0.95
N PRO A 461 -5.72 -16.56 0.41
CA PRO A 461 -5.26 -17.72 1.16
C PRO A 461 -3.84 -17.53 1.75
N ASP A 462 -3.61 -18.14 2.89
CA ASP A 462 -2.28 -18.21 3.49
C ASP A 462 -1.31 -19.00 2.59
N ARG A 463 -0.02 -18.70 2.72
CA ARG A 463 1.07 -19.29 1.92
C ARG A 463 2.36 -19.35 2.70
N ASP A 464 3.28 -20.20 2.23
CA ASP A 464 4.64 -20.21 2.74
C ASP A 464 5.33 -18.89 2.37
N ARG A 465 5.99 -18.29 3.36
CA ARG A 465 6.79 -17.08 3.17
C ARG A 465 8.25 -17.36 3.52
N PRO A 466 9.21 -16.67 2.91
CA PRO A 466 10.63 -16.79 3.28
C PRO A 466 10.90 -16.38 4.72
#